data_65b886f5b3d307cf4c8150bc60e83a0f
#
_entry.id   65b886f5b3d307cf4c8150bc60e83a0f
#
_cell.length_a   1.000
_cell.length_b   1.000
_cell.length_c   1.000
_cell.angle_alpha   90.00
_cell.angle_beta   90.00
_cell.angle_gamma   90.00
#
_symmetry.space_group_name_H-M   'P 1'
#
loop_
_entity.id
_entity.type
_entity.pdbx_description
1 polymer ?
#
loop_
_entity_poly.entity_id
_entity_poly.type
_entity_poly.pdbx_seq_one_letter_code
_entity_poly.pdbx_strand_id
1 'polypeptide(L)'
;YEPTSPLACLKMAQHKFQVFHVSIEKGGYDLSGWDKHLGNNHLRLPARDVSHLAEVVLATMQIANGADINEVIANYKDPEVLKRAFRNALR
;
A
#
# COMPACT_ATOMS: atom_id res chain seq x y z
N TYR A 1 -23.18 -19.20 10.80
CA TYR A 1 -22.51 -17.91 10.59
C TYR A 1 -21.19 -18.09 9.86
N GLU A 2 -21.06 -17.42 8.73
CA GLU A 2 -19.81 -17.38 7.99
C GLU A 2 -19.31 -15.94 7.95
N PRO A 3 -18.13 -15.66 8.52
CA PRO A 3 -17.60 -14.30 8.46
C PRO A 3 -17.23 -13.93 7.03
N THR A 4 -17.51 -12.72 6.65
CA THR A 4 -17.09 -12.18 5.35
C THR A 4 -15.56 -12.14 5.32
N SER A 5 -14.95 -12.65 4.23
CA SER A 5 -13.50 -12.62 4.09
C SER A 5 -12.98 -11.19 4.00
N PRO A 6 -11.75 -10.92 4.44
CA PRO A 6 -11.15 -9.60 4.29
C PRO A 6 -11.14 -9.12 2.83
N LEU A 7 -10.89 -10.01 1.88
CA LEU A 7 -10.87 -9.65 0.47
C LEU A 7 -12.26 -9.28 -0.05
N ALA A 8 -13.33 -9.95 0.42
CA ALA A 8 -14.69 -9.59 0.07
C ALA A 8 -15.06 -8.22 0.63
N CYS A 9 -14.63 -7.91 1.86
CA CYS A 9 -14.81 -6.58 2.45
C CYS A 9 -14.10 -5.50 1.64
N LEU A 10 -12.88 -5.79 1.16
CA LEU A 10 -12.15 -4.89 0.30
C LEU A 10 -12.92 -4.56 -0.98
N LYS A 11 -13.45 -5.58 -1.64
CA LYS A 11 -14.25 -5.38 -2.86
C LYS A 11 -15.45 -4.50 -2.62
N MET A 12 -16.14 -4.68 -1.50
CA MET A 12 -17.28 -3.84 -1.13
C MET A 12 -16.85 -2.40 -0.91
N ALA A 13 -15.74 -2.16 -0.22
CA ALA A 13 -15.21 -0.82 0.02
C ALA A 13 -14.81 -0.12 -1.28
N GLN A 14 -14.25 -0.84 -2.24
CA GLN A 14 -13.82 -0.29 -3.52
C GLN A 14 -14.97 0.24 -4.38
N HIS A 15 -16.20 -0.19 -4.12
CA HIS A 15 -17.38 0.37 -4.80
C HIS A 15 -17.64 1.83 -4.44
N LYS A 16 -17.21 2.28 -3.27
CA LYS A 16 -17.49 3.63 -2.75
C LYS A 16 -16.24 4.48 -2.54
N PHE A 17 -15.10 3.87 -2.31
CA PHE A 17 -13.89 4.56 -1.88
C PHE A 17 -12.70 4.12 -2.72
N GLN A 18 -11.75 5.03 -2.89
CA GLN A 18 -10.40 4.64 -3.30
C GLN A 18 -9.73 4.03 -2.06
N VAL A 19 -9.32 2.76 -2.16
CA VAL A 19 -8.75 2.02 -1.04
C VAL A 19 -7.27 1.80 -1.28
N PHE A 20 -6.47 2.15 -0.29
CA PHE A 20 -5.05 1.78 -0.22
C PHE A 20 -4.87 0.79 0.90
N HIS A 21 -4.12 -0.25 0.65
CA HIS A 21 -3.86 -1.30 1.63
C HIS A 21 -2.37 -1.47 1.85
N VAL A 22 -1.96 -1.52 3.10
CA VAL A 22 -0.57 -1.74 3.47
C VAL A 22 -0.44 -3.13 4.08
N SER A 23 0.35 -3.99 3.44
CA SER A 23 0.69 -5.30 4.00
C SER A 23 2.05 -5.24 4.66
N ILE A 24 2.12 -5.70 5.90
CA ILE A 24 3.40 -5.86 6.61
C ILE A 24 3.92 -7.25 6.29
N GLU A 25 5.02 -7.32 5.55
CA GLU A 25 5.56 -8.58 5.06
C GLU A 25 6.42 -9.27 6.13
N LYS A 26 6.01 -10.49 6.48
CA LYS A 26 6.79 -11.37 7.38
C LYS A 26 7.31 -12.62 6.68
N GLY A 27 7.27 -12.63 5.35
CA GLY A 27 7.67 -13.79 4.57
C GLY A 27 6.61 -14.90 4.56
N GLY A 28 6.60 -15.70 3.52
CA GLY A 28 5.75 -16.88 3.42
C GLY A 28 4.28 -16.63 3.09
N TYR A 29 3.82 -15.40 3.03
CA TYR A 29 2.44 -15.09 2.69
C TYR A 29 2.29 -14.82 1.19
N ASP A 30 1.28 -15.43 0.59
CA ASP A 30 0.92 -15.16 -0.79
C ASP A 30 -0.05 -13.99 -0.85
N LEU A 31 0.42 -12.87 -1.40
CA LEU A 31 -0.35 -11.64 -1.52
C LEU A 31 -0.86 -11.40 -2.95
N SER A 32 -0.76 -12.41 -3.82
CA SER A 32 -1.14 -12.26 -5.22
C SER A 32 -2.61 -11.87 -5.41
N GLY A 33 -3.50 -12.40 -4.57
CA GLY A 33 -4.91 -12.03 -4.60
C GLY A 33 -5.15 -10.56 -4.28
N TRP A 34 -4.41 -10.03 -3.31
CA TRP A 34 -4.48 -8.62 -2.94
C TRP A 34 -3.91 -7.72 -4.03
N ASP A 35 -2.77 -8.10 -4.62
CA ASP A 35 -2.18 -7.38 -5.74
C ASP A 35 -3.13 -7.31 -6.93
N LYS A 36 -3.82 -8.40 -7.20
CA LYS A 36 -4.76 -8.47 -8.32
C LYS A 36 -5.91 -7.48 -8.17
N HIS A 37 -6.43 -7.31 -6.95
CA HIS A 37 -7.56 -6.42 -6.70
C HIS A 37 -7.16 -4.97 -6.46
N LEU A 38 -6.00 -4.73 -5.87
CA LEU A 38 -5.54 -3.40 -5.48
C LEU A 38 -4.59 -2.78 -6.50
N GLY A 39 -3.84 -3.61 -7.22
CA GLY A 39 -2.87 -3.12 -8.19
C GLY A 39 -1.87 -2.15 -7.55
N ASN A 40 -1.81 -0.93 -8.09
CA ASN A 40 -0.91 0.10 -7.61
C ASN A 40 -1.24 0.59 -6.19
N ASN A 41 -2.43 0.31 -5.69
CA ASN A 41 -2.87 0.74 -4.36
C ASN A 41 -2.51 -0.27 -3.26
N HIS A 42 -1.81 -1.34 -3.60
CA HIS A 42 -1.30 -2.27 -2.61
C HIS A 42 0.14 -1.95 -2.27
N LEU A 43 0.35 -1.43 -1.07
CA LEU A 43 1.67 -1.12 -0.55
C LEU A 43 2.17 -2.30 0.26
N ARG A 44 3.46 -2.59 0.15
CA ARG A 44 4.09 -3.70 0.85
C ARG A 44 5.25 -3.17 1.67
N LEU A 45 5.16 -3.33 2.97
CA LEU A 45 6.17 -2.84 3.89
C LEU A 45 6.87 -4.03 4.55
N PRO A 46 8.17 -4.24 4.28
CA PRO A 46 8.92 -5.26 5.00
C PRO A 46 8.85 -5.03 6.51
N ALA A 47 8.83 -6.10 7.29
CA ALA A 47 8.74 -5.98 8.75
C ALA A 47 9.83 -5.08 9.33
N ARG A 48 11.04 -5.10 8.75
CA ARG A 48 12.14 -4.23 9.18
C ARG A 48 11.86 -2.74 8.97
N ASP A 49 10.95 -2.40 8.05
CA ASP A 49 10.62 -1.01 7.71
C ASP A 49 9.36 -0.52 8.43
N VAL A 50 8.79 -1.31 9.35
CA VAL A 50 7.52 -0.97 10.01
C VAL A 50 7.58 0.35 10.78
N SER A 51 8.76 0.77 11.24
CA SER A 51 8.95 2.06 11.91
C SER A 51 8.66 3.25 10.99
N HIS A 52 8.64 3.03 9.67
CA HIS A 52 8.36 4.07 8.67
C HIS A 52 6.89 4.09 8.23
N LEU A 53 6.02 3.35 8.92
CA LEU A 53 4.60 3.24 8.52
C LEU A 53 3.93 4.62 8.44
N ALA A 54 4.20 5.51 9.39
CA ALA A 54 3.61 6.86 9.38
C ALA A 54 3.98 7.64 8.11
N GLU A 55 5.24 7.55 7.69
CA GLU A 55 5.72 8.20 6.46
C GLU A 55 5.02 7.62 5.22
N VAL A 56 4.84 6.31 5.19
CA VAL A 56 4.15 5.63 4.10
C VAL A 56 2.70 6.09 4.01
N VAL A 57 2.01 6.21 5.15
CA VAL A 57 0.62 6.70 5.19
C VAL A 57 0.54 8.14 4.69
N LEU A 58 1.43 9.02 5.17
CA LEU A 58 1.46 10.42 4.74
C LEU A 58 1.74 10.55 3.25
N ALA A 59 2.69 9.78 2.73
CA ALA A 59 2.98 9.76 1.29
C ALA A 59 1.75 9.31 0.49
N THR A 60 1.07 8.28 0.97
CA THR A 60 -0.14 7.77 0.34
C THR A 60 -1.23 8.84 0.26
N MET A 61 -1.41 9.60 1.33
CA MET A 61 -2.38 10.71 1.37
C MET A 61 -2.05 11.78 0.33
N GLN A 62 -0.78 12.14 0.19
CA GLN A 62 -0.35 13.13 -0.80
C GLN A 62 -0.61 12.63 -2.22
N ILE A 63 -0.29 11.38 -2.50
CA ILE A 63 -0.52 10.77 -3.81
C ILE A 63 -2.02 10.68 -4.11
N ALA A 64 -2.84 10.31 -3.13
CA ALA A 64 -4.29 10.25 -3.28
C ALA A 64 -4.89 11.62 -3.59
N ASN A 65 -4.25 12.71 -3.13
CA ASN A 65 -4.65 14.08 -3.41
C ASN A 65 -4.02 14.66 -4.69
N GLY A 66 -3.42 13.81 -5.52
CA GLY A 66 -2.94 14.20 -6.85
C GLY A 66 -1.46 14.51 -6.95
N ALA A 67 -0.69 14.36 -5.89
CA ALA A 67 0.76 14.59 -5.95
C ALA A 67 1.45 13.52 -6.80
N ASP A 68 2.53 13.91 -7.48
CA ASP A 68 3.32 12.98 -8.27
C ASP A 68 4.10 12.03 -7.36
N ILE A 69 3.96 10.73 -7.59
CA ILE A 69 4.56 9.70 -6.73
C ILE A 69 6.09 9.82 -6.68
N ASN A 70 6.74 10.11 -7.79
CA ASN A 70 8.20 10.22 -7.83
C ASN A 70 8.68 11.43 -7.03
N GLU A 71 7.98 12.55 -7.12
CA GLU A 71 8.29 13.75 -6.35
C GLU A 71 8.06 13.54 -4.86
N VAL A 72 6.95 12.92 -4.49
CA VAL A 72 6.63 12.62 -3.09
C VAL A 72 7.74 11.78 -2.48
N ILE A 73 8.13 10.69 -3.15
CA ILE A 73 9.18 9.79 -2.65
C ILE A 73 10.51 10.51 -2.52
N ALA A 74 10.89 11.31 -3.53
CA ALA A 74 12.18 12.02 -3.53
C ALA A 74 12.30 13.03 -2.39
N ASN A 75 11.18 13.57 -1.90
CA ASN A 75 11.18 14.57 -0.85
C ASN A 75 11.21 14.00 0.57
N TYR A 76 11.11 12.68 0.73
CA TYR A 76 11.21 12.06 2.05
C TYR A 76 12.67 11.80 2.44
N LYS A 77 12.88 11.69 3.75
CA LYS A 77 14.21 11.48 4.32
C LYS A 77 14.82 10.15 3.89
N ASP A 78 13.97 9.13 3.74
CA ASP A 78 14.38 7.77 3.39
C ASP A 78 13.64 7.29 2.12
N PRO A 79 14.06 7.80 0.93
CA PRO A 79 13.36 7.45 -0.31
C PRO A 79 13.34 5.95 -0.61
N GLU A 80 14.39 5.22 -0.20
CA GLU A 80 14.49 3.79 -0.48
C GLU A 80 13.39 2.98 0.21
N VAL A 81 13.01 3.37 1.43
CA VAL A 81 11.88 2.73 2.14
C VAL A 81 10.59 2.92 1.36
N LEU A 82 10.34 4.15 0.90
CA LEU A 82 9.13 4.45 0.13
C LEU A 82 9.14 3.76 -1.24
N LYS A 83 10.28 3.66 -1.90
CA LYS A 83 10.39 2.92 -3.15
C LYS A 83 10.01 1.45 -2.97
N ARG A 84 10.45 0.84 -1.87
CA ARG A 84 10.05 -0.54 -1.57
C ARG A 84 8.56 -0.65 -1.30
N ALA A 85 8.00 0.28 -0.52
CA ALA A 85 6.58 0.26 -0.17
C ALA A 85 5.69 0.46 -1.40
N PHE A 86 6.07 1.35 -2.30
CA PHE A 86 5.29 1.69 -3.51
C PHE A 86 5.74 0.93 -4.75
N ARG A 87 6.47 -0.18 -4.60
CA ARG A 87 7.03 -0.89 -5.75
C ARG A 87 6.00 -1.32 -6.80
N ASN A 88 4.76 -1.60 -6.39
CA ASN A 88 3.72 -1.97 -7.34
C ASN A 88 3.29 -0.78 -8.22
N ALA A 89 3.46 0.43 -7.75
CA ALA A 89 3.12 1.65 -8.47
C ALA A 89 4.29 2.20 -9.30
N LEU A 90 5.51 1.79 -9.00
CA LEU A 90 6.74 2.32 -9.62
C LEU A 90 7.26 1.47 -10.78
N ARG A 91 6.49 0.59 -11.30
CA ARG A 91 6.88 -0.27 -12.42
C ARG A 91 7.14 0.52 -13.69
#